data_3501f42008bcf390b3a9a7987db40049
#
_entry.id   3501f42008bcf390b3a9a7987db40049
#
_cell.length_a   1.000
_cell.length_b   1.000
_cell.length_c   1.000
_cell.angle_alpha   90.00
_cell.angle_beta   90.00
_cell.angle_gamma   90.00
#
_symmetry.space_group_name_H-M   'P 1'
#
loop_
_entity.id
_entity.type
_entity.pdbx_description
1 polymer ?
#
loop_
_entity_poly.entity_id
_entity_poly.type
_entity_poly.pdbx_seq_one_letter_code
_entity_poly.pdbx_strand_id
1 'polypeptide(L)'
;DLMLQPQDLGYPAPLGKNLWHIGSDEMLKYAEMILQKQHPLLQHVQQPMFVYVLTMKEHGPYHTDTPNHFNLVKDGLSQKTIACLNDYTQRIVALNQATETFHHSLKQRNTPYVFAYFGDHQVAFDNCLPPKLGQYANPDYVTQVVVRSNVPSSFTQQQTFVDLAFVGGLLLEIAGLPVEDEFMRANIAMRILSEGKLEDAEDQSLVNDYRHYL
;
A
#
# COMPACT_ATOMS: atom_id res chain seq x y z
N ASP A 1 16.54 0.52 -12.83
CA ASP A 1 15.64 -0.07 -11.81
C ASP A 1 16.22 -1.39 -11.34
N LEU A 2 16.08 -1.70 -10.07
CA LEU A 2 16.55 -2.93 -9.45
C LEU A 2 15.37 -3.66 -8.82
N MET A 3 15.16 -4.92 -9.20
CA MET A 3 14.20 -5.81 -8.55
C MET A 3 14.97 -6.79 -7.68
N LEU A 4 14.71 -6.77 -6.38
CA LEU A 4 15.32 -7.69 -5.42
C LEU A 4 14.25 -8.66 -4.90
N GLN A 5 14.63 -9.92 -4.86
CA GLN A 5 13.86 -10.96 -4.17
C GLN A 5 14.36 -11.10 -2.73
N PRO A 6 13.56 -11.60 -1.79
CA PRO A 6 13.99 -11.81 -0.40
C PRO A 6 15.29 -12.62 -0.28
N GLN A 7 15.54 -13.57 -1.18
CA GLN A 7 16.77 -14.36 -1.21
C GLN A 7 18.03 -13.51 -1.46
N ASP A 8 17.91 -12.46 -2.29
CA ASP A 8 19.02 -11.54 -2.57
C ASP A 8 19.41 -10.76 -1.31
N LEU A 9 18.50 -10.68 -0.36
CA LEU A 9 18.66 -9.99 0.93
C LEU A 9 18.93 -10.94 2.08
N GLY A 10 19.19 -12.23 1.79
CA GLY A 10 19.61 -13.23 2.77
C GLY A 10 18.48 -14.10 3.33
N TYR A 11 17.28 -14.02 2.79
CA TYR A 11 16.23 -14.98 3.16
C TYR A 11 16.67 -16.40 2.77
N PRO A 12 16.54 -17.39 3.66
CA PRO A 12 16.99 -18.76 3.36
C PRO A 12 16.20 -19.37 2.20
N ALA A 13 16.91 -19.83 1.18
CA ALA A 13 16.33 -20.60 0.08
C ALA A 13 16.12 -22.08 0.48
N PRO A 14 15.15 -22.77 -0.14
CA PRO A 14 14.25 -22.28 -1.15
C PRO A 14 12.96 -21.74 -0.52
N LEU A 15 12.52 -20.59 -0.97
CA LEU A 15 11.20 -20.04 -0.61
C LEU A 15 10.05 -20.97 -1.01
N GLY A 16 10.35 -22.02 -1.79
CA GLY A 16 9.34 -22.88 -2.36
C GLY A 16 8.31 -22.05 -3.16
N LYS A 17 7.11 -22.59 -3.34
CA LYS A 17 6.02 -21.86 -4.00
C LYS A 17 5.31 -20.84 -3.08
N ASN A 18 5.84 -20.57 -1.88
CA ASN A 18 5.12 -19.88 -0.81
C ASN A 18 5.83 -18.61 -0.33
N LEU A 19 6.09 -17.66 -1.25
CA LEU A 19 6.45 -16.27 -0.93
C LEU A 19 5.42 -15.58 0.00
N TRP A 20 4.22 -16.09 0.04
CA TRP A 20 3.07 -15.61 0.81
C TRP A 20 3.21 -15.80 2.33
N HIS A 21 4.24 -16.49 2.78
CA HIS A 21 4.46 -16.75 4.22
C HIS A 21 5.48 -15.82 4.89
N ILE A 22 6.17 -14.99 4.09
CA ILE A 22 7.12 -14.03 4.67
C ILE A 22 6.33 -13.00 5.46
N GLY A 23 6.66 -12.86 6.73
CA GLY A 23 6.02 -11.87 7.60
C GLY A 23 6.26 -10.44 7.11
N SER A 24 5.29 -9.57 7.29
CA SER A 24 5.42 -8.16 6.89
C SER A 24 6.51 -7.45 7.66
N ASP A 25 6.76 -7.85 8.91
CA ASP A 25 7.89 -7.38 9.72
C ASP A 25 9.24 -7.74 9.10
N GLU A 26 9.35 -8.93 8.52
CA GLU A 26 10.55 -9.37 7.82
C GLU A 26 10.72 -8.64 6.48
N MET A 27 9.65 -8.47 5.71
CA MET A 27 9.68 -7.68 4.47
C MET A 27 10.10 -6.24 4.73
N LEU A 28 9.64 -5.62 5.81
CA LEU A 28 10.04 -4.26 6.18
C LEU A 28 11.47 -4.17 6.69
N LYS A 29 12.02 -5.22 7.32
CA LYS A 29 13.47 -5.31 7.61
C LYS A 29 14.30 -5.32 6.33
N TYR A 30 13.86 -6.03 5.29
CA TYR A 30 14.55 -5.99 3.98
C TYR A 30 14.47 -4.59 3.36
N ALA A 31 13.33 -3.92 3.45
CA ALA A 31 13.23 -2.52 3.03
C ALA A 31 14.24 -1.64 3.79
N GLU A 32 14.41 -1.85 5.09
CA GLU A 32 15.39 -1.12 5.89
C GLU A 32 16.83 -1.41 5.46
N MET A 33 17.18 -2.67 5.19
CA MET A 33 18.49 -3.04 4.64
C MET A 33 18.78 -2.37 3.29
N ILE A 34 17.77 -2.26 2.42
CA ILE A 34 17.85 -1.54 1.15
C ILE A 34 18.14 -0.06 1.42
N LEU A 35 17.37 0.57 2.29
CA LEU A 35 17.55 1.99 2.65
C LEU A 35 18.90 2.27 3.32
N GLN A 36 19.47 1.29 4.02
CA GLN A 36 20.81 1.34 4.60
C GLN A 36 21.91 1.00 3.60
N LYS A 37 21.57 0.71 2.34
CA LYS A 37 22.51 0.33 1.26
C LYS A 37 23.37 -0.89 1.61
N GLN A 38 22.82 -1.84 2.39
CA GLN A 38 23.53 -3.04 2.81
C GLN A 38 23.74 -4.04 1.68
N HIS A 39 22.92 -3.97 0.61
CA HIS A 39 23.13 -4.80 -0.57
C HIS A 39 24.27 -4.25 -1.45
N PRO A 40 25.18 -5.08 -1.96
CA PRO A 40 26.35 -4.62 -2.74
C PRO A 40 26.01 -3.71 -3.91
N LEU A 41 24.92 -3.99 -4.64
CA LEU A 41 24.46 -3.18 -5.77
C LEU A 41 23.98 -1.78 -5.36
N LEU A 42 23.71 -1.54 -4.08
CA LEU A 42 23.18 -0.27 -3.57
C LEU A 42 24.25 0.61 -2.91
N GLN A 43 25.44 0.09 -2.64
CA GLN A 43 26.48 0.81 -1.90
C GLN A 43 26.94 2.10 -2.60
N HIS A 44 26.84 2.17 -3.91
CA HIS A 44 27.25 3.32 -4.72
C HIS A 44 26.10 4.26 -5.09
N VAL A 45 24.88 3.95 -4.69
CA VAL A 45 23.71 4.79 -4.98
C VAL A 45 23.77 6.06 -4.14
N GLN A 46 23.87 7.22 -4.82
CA GLN A 46 23.90 8.54 -4.17
C GLN A 46 22.57 9.27 -4.25
N GLN A 47 21.76 8.97 -5.27
CA GLN A 47 20.44 9.59 -5.47
C GLN A 47 19.43 9.14 -4.42
N PRO A 48 18.34 9.91 -4.24
CA PRO A 48 17.16 9.45 -3.53
C PRO A 48 16.66 8.11 -4.08
N MET A 49 16.16 7.26 -3.21
CA MET A 49 15.64 5.95 -3.61
C MET A 49 14.13 5.94 -3.50
N PHE A 50 13.48 5.42 -4.53
CA PHE A 50 12.11 4.95 -4.45
C PHE A 50 12.15 3.43 -4.18
N VAL A 51 11.54 3.01 -3.07
CA VAL A 51 11.48 1.59 -2.68
C VAL A 51 10.02 1.17 -2.63
N TYR A 52 9.65 0.24 -3.48
CA TYR A 52 8.32 -0.39 -3.47
C TYR A 52 8.42 -1.76 -2.82
N VAL A 53 7.58 -2.01 -1.82
CA VAL A 53 7.52 -3.27 -1.08
C VAL A 53 6.12 -3.84 -1.22
N LEU A 54 6.02 -5.05 -1.75
CA LEU A 54 4.77 -5.80 -1.82
C LEU A 54 4.75 -6.84 -0.70
N THR A 55 3.86 -6.69 0.28
CA THR A 55 3.61 -7.71 1.29
C THR A 55 2.49 -8.65 0.82
N MET A 56 2.60 -9.93 1.17
CA MET A 56 1.65 -10.95 0.73
C MET A 56 1.05 -11.75 1.90
N LYS A 57 1.56 -11.55 3.11
CA LYS A 57 1.13 -12.31 4.30
C LYS A 57 -0.34 -12.05 4.65
N GLU A 58 -0.83 -10.88 4.33
CA GLU A 58 -2.21 -10.45 4.62
C GLU A 58 -3.21 -11.00 3.62
N HIS A 59 -2.74 -11.52 2.47
CA HIS A 59 -3.58 -12.12 1.44
C HIS A 59 -4.10 -13.51 1.88
N GLY A 60 -5.29 -13.89 1.39
CA GLY A 60 -5.82 -15.24 1.59
C GLY A 60 -4.97 -16.34 0.89
N PRO A 61 -5.25 -17.59 1.16
CA PRO A 61 -6.37 -18.09 1.95
C PRO A 61 -6.18 -17.91 3.46
N TYR A 62 -7.30 -17.75 4.16
CA TYR A 62 -7.32 -17.60 5.62
C TYR A 62 -7.60 -18.93 6.31
N HIS A 63 -7.05 -19.09 7.51
CA HIS A 63 -7.31 -20.26 8.33
C HIS A 63 -8.76 -20.32 8.82
N THR A 64 -9.40 -21.47 8.69
CA THR A 64 -10.82 -21.67 8.99
C THR A 64 -11.07 -22.19 10.40
N ASP A 65 -10.02 -22.33 11.19
CA ASP A 65 -10.00 -22.86 12.56
C ASP A 65 -9.39 -21.88 13.57
N THR A 66 -9.10 -20.65 13.14
CA THR A 66 -8.53 -19.61 14.01
C THR A 66 -9.53 -19.23 15.13
N PRO A 67 -9.11 -19.29 16.39
CA PRO A 67 -9.96 -18.90 17.50
C PRO A 67 -10.40 -17.44 17.43
N ASN A 68 -11.60 -17.15 17.93
CA ASN A 68 -12.14 -15.78 17.94
C ASN A 68 -11.55 -14.93 19.08
N HIS A 69 -10.30 -14.50 18.92
CA HIS A 69 -9.59 -13.67 19.89
C HIS A 69 -10.07 -12.21 19.93
N PHE A 70 -10.63 -11.72 18.85
CA PHE A 70 -11.04 -10.30 18.73
C PHE A 70 -12.52 -10.07 19.08
N ASN A 71 -13.24 -11.10 19.53
CA ASN A 71 -14.68 -11.00 19.83
C ASN A 71 -15.48 -10.34 18.70
N LEU A 72 -15.17 -10.72 17.46
CA LEU A 72 -15.82 -10.18 16.27
C LEU A 72 -17.34 -10.43 16.34
N VAL A 73 -18.12 -9.50 15.78
CA VAL A 73 -19.57 -9.60 15.72
C VAL A 73 -19.97 -10.88 15.01
N LYS A 74 -20.85 -11.67 15.65
CA LYS A 74 -21.18 -13.03 15.21
C LYS A 74 -22.51 -13.11 14.49
N ASP A 75 -23.33 -12.08 14.54
CA ASP A 75 -24.70 -12.11 14.03
C ASP A 75 -24.69 -12.27 12.49
N GLY A 76 -25.29 -13.38 12.05
CA GLY A 76 -25.41 -13.69 10.63
C GLY A 76 -24.18 -14.33 9.96
N LEU A 77 -23.06 -14.47 10.68
CA LEU A 77 -21.83 -15.05 10.12
C LEU A 77 -21.67 -16.52 10.50
N SER A 78 -21.14 -17.33 9.56
CA SER A 78 -20.76 -18.71 9.84
C SER A 78 -19.52 -18.77 10.74
N GLN A 79 -19.35 -19.88 11.48
CA GLN A 79 -18.15 -20.09 12.31
C GLN A 79 -16.87 -20.08 11.46
N LYS A 80 -16.93 -20.61 10.25
CA LYS A 80 -15.83 -20.59 9.29
C LYS A 80 -15.47 -19.15 8.92
N THR A 81 -16.43 -18.30 8.62
CA THR A 81 -16.21 -16.91 8.29
C THR A 81 -15.60 -16.14 9.46
N ILE A 82 -16.11 -16.38 10.69
CA ILE A 82 -15.56 -15.78 11.90
C ILE A 82 -14.09 -16.18 12.09
N ALA A 83 -13.74 -17.45 11.87
CA ALA A 83 -12.36 -17.91 11.96
C ALA A 83 -11.47 -17.23 10.90
N CYS A 84 -11.90 -17.13 9.64
CA CYS A 84 -11.19 -16.40 8.60
C CYS A 84 -10.98 -14.93 8.94
N LEU A 85 -12.00 -14.26 9.45
CA LEU A 85 -11.93 -12.86 9.89
C LEU A 85 -10.94 -12.68 11.04
N ASN A 86 -10.88 -13.62 11.98
CA ASN A 86 -9.89 -13.58 13.06
C ASN A 86 -8.47 -13.75 12.54
N ASP A 87 -8.23 -14.69 11.62
CA ASP A 87 -6.91 -14.87 11.00
C ASP A 87 -6.48 -13.62 10.24
N TYR A 88 -7.37 -13.06 9.42
CA TYR A 88 -7.13 -11.80 8.72
C TYR A 88 -6.80 -10.67 9.70
N THR A 89 -7.61 -10.49 10.74
CA THR A 89 -7.42 -9.44 11.74
C THR A 89 -6.07 -9.57 12.45
N GLN A 90 -5.64 -10.79 12.79
CA GLN A 90 -4.32 -11.04 13.37
C GLN A 90 -3.19 -10.59 12.43
N ARG A 91 -3.31 -10.90 11.13
CA ARG A 91 -2.31 -10.51 10.12
C ARG A 91 -2.26 -8.99 9.96
N ILE A 92 -3.41 -8.30 9.92
CA ILE A 92 -3.48 -6.84 9.84
C ILE A 92 -2.90 -6.17 11.10
N VAL A 93 -3.16 -6.71 12.29
CA VAL A 93 -2.55 -6.21 13.52
C VAL A 93 -1.03 -6.35 13.48
N ALA A 94 -0.51 -7.48 13.01
CA ALA A 94 0.93 -7.70 12.86
C ALA A 94 1.54 -6.74 11.81
N LEU A 95 0.88 -6.56 10.66
CA LEU A 95 1.28 -5.59 9.65
C LEU A 95 1.34 -4.17 10.22
N ASN A 96 0.31 -3.76 10.95
CA ASN A 96 0.25 -2.42 11.55
C ASN A 96 1.40 -2.21 12.56
N GLN A 97 1.70 -3.19 13.39
CA GLN A 97 2.83 -3.14 14.32
C GLN A 97 4.17 -3.05 13.57
N ALA A 98 4.37 -3.85 12.53
CA ALA A 98 5.55 -3.81 11.70
C ALA A 98 5.72 -2.45 10.99
N THR A 99 4.63 -1.90 10.47
CA THR A 99 4.58 -0.60 9.81
C THR A 99 4.93 0.54 10.78
N GLU A 100 4.40 0.54 12.00
CA GLU A 100 4.73 1.53 13.02
C GLU A 100 6.20 1.42 13.45
N THR A 101 6.73 0.21 13.60
CA THR A 101 8.14 -0.03 13.93
C THR A 101 9.05 0.51 12.82
N PHE A 102 8.74 0.20 11.57
CA PHE A 102 9.48 0.70 10.42
C PHE A 102 9.42 2.23 10.31
N HIS A 103 8.24 2.82 10.50
CA HIS A 103 8.10 4.29 10.51
C HIS A 103 8.92 4.93 11.65
N HIS A 104 8.99 4.29 12.80
CA HIS A 104 9.85 4.77 13.89
C HIS A 104 11.32 4.75 13.49
N SER A 105 11.80 3.70 12.83
CA SER A 105 13.19 3.64 12.34
C SER A 105 13.46 4.73 11.28
N LEU A 106 12.52 5.03 10.40
CA LEU A 106 12.65 6.12 9.43
C LEU A 106 12.83 7.48 10.13
N LYS A 107 12.07 7.75 11.19
CA LYS A 107 12.20 8.99 11.99
C LYS A 107 13.58 9.12 12.63
N GLN A 108 14.16 8.01 13.10
CA GLN A 108 15.48 8.02 13.75
C GLN A 108 16.63 8.29 12.77
N ARG A 109 16.44 8.05 11.48
CA ARG A 109 17.49 8.23 10.46
C ARG A 109 17.85 9.69 10.19
N ASN A 110 17.01 10.63 10.59
CA ASN A 110 17.19 12.08 10.35
C ASN A 110 17.43 12.43 8.87
N THR A 111 16.86 11.65 7.95
CA THR A 111 16.88 11.88 6.50
C THR A 111 15.47 12.19 6.01
N PRO A 112 15.31 12.99 4.94
CA PRO A 112 14.01 13.22 4.34
C PRO A 112 13.39 11.88 3.87
N TYR A 113 12.10 11.71 4.13
CA TYR A 113 11.35 10.56 3.64
C TYR A 113 9.88 10.92 3.38
N VAL A 114 9.29 10.18 2.45
CA VAL A 114 7.85 10.02 2.30
C VAL A 114 7.58 8.52 2.39
N PHE A 115 6.73 8.12 3.31
CA PHE A 115 6.35 6.73 3.53
C PHE A 115 4.85 6.59 3.31
N ALA A 116 4.47 5.76 2.35
CA ALA A 116 3.07 5.47 2.06
C ALA A 116 2.82 3.97 2.13
N TYR A 117 1.64 3.60 2.62
CA TYR A 117 1.15 2.23 2.54
C TYR A 117 -0.36 2.23 2.29
N PHE A 118 -0.82 1.23 1.55
CA PHE A 118 -2.21 1.09 1.14
C PHE A 118 -2.53 -0.36 0.80
N GLY A 119 -3.80 -0.72 0.85
CA GLY A 119 -4.30 -1.95 0.27
C GLY A 119 -4.62 -1.76 -1.21
N ASP A 120 -4.40 -2.79 -2.01
CA ASP A 120 -4.72 -2.78 -3.44
C ASP A 120 -6.21 -3.08 -3.70
N HIS A 121 -6.86 -3.83 -2.81
CA HIS A 121 -8.29 -4.15 -2.85
C HIS A 121 -8.80 -4.59 -1.48
N GLN A 122 -10.11 -4.71 -1.34
CA GLN A 122 -10.74 -5.29 -0.15
C GLN A 122 -10.56 -6.82 -0.11
N VAL A 123 -10.68 -7.34 1.09
CA VAL A 123 -10.66 -8.79 1.32
C VAL A 123 -11.96 -9.41 0.84
N ALA A 124 -11.86 -10.45 0.02
CA ALA A 124 -13.02 -11.24 -0.39
C ALA A 124 -13.32 -12.31 0.67
N PHE A 125 -14.39 -12.12 1.42
CA PHE A 125 -14.97 -13.13 2.31
C PHE A 125 -16.34 -13.55 1.76
N ASP A 126 -16.41 -14.54 0.91
CA ASP A 126 -17.63 -15.25 0.45
C ASP A 126 -18.99 -14.54 0.78
N ASN A 127 -19.24 -13.35 0.24
CA ASN A 127 -20.45 -12.54 0.46
C ASN A 127 -20.74 -12.13 1.93
N CYS A 128 -19.76 -12.17 2.81
CA CYS A 128 -19.98 -11.97 4.25
C CYS A 128 -19.75 -10.52 4.72
N LEU A 129 -19.24 -9.64 3.88
CA LEU A 129 -19.15 -8.22 4.21
C LEU A 129 -20.37 -7.48 3.66
N PRO A 130 -20.94 -6.55 4.43
CA PRO A 130 -22.03 -5.73 3.94
C PRO A 130 -21.55 -4.95 2.71
N PRO A 131 -22.30 -4.97 1.60
CA PRO A 131 -21.89 -4.39 0.31
C PRO A 131 -21.90 -2.86 0.30
N LYS A 132 -21.88 -2.20 1.46
CA LYS A 132 -22.09 -0.75 1.53
C LYS A 132 -20.96 -0.06 2.29
N LEU A 133 -19.94 0.34 1.55
CA LEU A 133 -19.08 1.46 1.93
C LEU A 133 -19.64 2.76 1.32
N GLY A 134 -20.88 3.12 1.74
CA GLY A 134 -21.49 4.41 1.42
C GLY A 134 -21.73 4.66 -0.07
N GLN A 135 -21.16 5.74 -0.58
CA GLN A 135 -21.43 6.35 -1.89
C GLN A 135 -20.53 5.85 -3.04
N TYR A 136 -19.68 4.86 -2.81
CA TYR A 136 -18.74 4.41 -3.84
C TYR A 136 -19.40 3.38 -4.76
N ALA A 137 -19.17 3.52 -6.08
CA ALA A 137 -19.74 2.66 -7.11
C ALA A 137 -19.26 1.20 -6.92
N ASN A 138 -17.99 1.02 -6.56
CA ASN A 138 -17.38 -0.28 -6.33
C ASN A 138 -16.73 -0.34 -4.94
N PRO A 139 -17.52 -0.54 -3.86
CA PRO A 139 -17.00 -0.53 -2.50
C PRO A 139 -15.91 -1.60 -2.24
N ASP A 140 -15.89 -2.68 -3.00
CA ASP A 140 -14.90 -3.75 -2.89
C ASP A 140 -13.47 -3.30 -3.25
N TYR A 141 -13.32 -2.21 -3.98
CA TYR A 141 -12.03 -1.62 -4.36
C TYR A 141 -11.62 -0.42 -3.50
N VAL A 142 -12.45 -0.04 -2.52
CA VAL A 142 -12.12 1.09 -1.63
C VAL A 142 -11.19 0.60 -0.52
N THR A 143 -10.00 1.15 -0.46
CA THR A 143 -9.00 0.84 0.57
C THR A 143 -8.50 2.12 1.25
N GLN A 144 -7.75 1.95 2.31
CA GLN A 144 -7.12 3.07 3.00
C GLN A 144 -5.72 3.32 2.43
N VAL A 145 -5.41 4.59 2.13
CA VAL A 145 -4.06 5.07 1.86
C VAL A 145 -3.59 5.90 3.05
N VAL A 146 -2.43 5.59 3.59
CA VAL A 146 -1.79 6.37 4.66
C VAL A 146 -0.46 6.88 4.15
N VAL A 147 -0.24 8.19 4.27
CA VAL A 147 1.03 8.83 3.91
C VAL A 147 1.61 9.54 5.12
N ARG A 148 2.89 9.31 5.38
CA ARG A 148 3.68 9.92 6.45
C ARG A 148 4.95 10.52 5.88
N SER A 149 5.28 11.73 6.25
CA SER A 149 6.46 12.43 5.72
C SER A 149 7.08 13.32 6.80
N ASN A 150 8.39 13.52 6.73
CA ASN A 150 9.09 14.58 7.44
C ASN A 150 9.58 15.68 6.50
N VAL A 151 9.25 15.60 5.22
CA VAL A 151 9.54 16.65 4.24
C VAL A 151 8.58 17.81 4.49
N PRO A 152 9.09 19.05 4.65
CA PRO A 152 8.24 20.23 4.67
C PRO A 152 7.50 20.32 3.34
N SER A 153 6.18 20.19 3.36
CA SER A 153 5.36 20.24 2.15
C SER A 153 4.32 21.34 2.30
N SER A 154 4.15 22.12 1.24
CA SER A 154 3.00 23.03 1.09
C SER A 154 1.74 22.29 0.62
N PHE A 155 1.86 20.97 0.41
CA PHE A 155 0.74 20.15 -0.02
C PHE A 155 -0.32 20.09 1.09
N THR A 156 -1.48 20.62 0.79
CA THR A 156 -2.68 20.50 1.62
C THR A 156 -3.63 19.57 0.91
N GLN A 157 -3.80 18.37 1.44
CA GLN A 157 -4.78 17.45 0.87
C GLN A 157 -6.19 17.99 1.13
N GLN A 158 -6.89 18.32 0.07
CA GLN A 158 -8.30 18.70 0.11
C GLN A 158 -9.23 17.53 -0.22
N GLN A 159 -8.68 16.45 -0.76
CA GLN A 159 -9.43 15.28 -1.22
C GLN A 159 -9.45 14.21 -0.15
N THR A 160 -10.63 13.72 0.18
CA THR A 160 -10.84 12.57 1.07
C THR A 160 -10.75 11.24 0.34
N PHE A 161 -10.75 11.26 -0.98
CA PHE A 161 -10.68 10.13 -1.87
C PHE A 161 -9.64 10.39 -2.97
N VAL A 162 -8.88 9.37 -3.32
CA VAL A 162 -7.94 9.41 -4.45
C VAL A 162 -7.87 8.02 -5.08
N ASP A 163 -8.01 7.96 -6.39
CA ASP A 163 -7.81 6.72 -7.15
C ASP A 163 -6.33 6.28 -7.05
N LEU A 164 -6.09 4.97 -6.90
CA LEU A 164 -4.73 4.42 -6.75
C LEU A 164 -3.81 4.81 -7.91
N ALA A 165 -4.35 5.01 -9.11
CA ALA A 165 -3.61 5.49 -10.27
C ALA A 165 -2.91 6.84 -10.04
N PHE A 166 -3.39 7.64 -9.10
CA PHE A 166 -2.84 8.97 -8.79
C PHE A 166 -1.86 8.98 -7.61
N VAL A 167 -1.71 7.87 -6.90
CA VAL A 167 -0.87 7.84 -5.68
C VAL A 167 0.59 8.15 -6.00
N GLY A 168 1.12 7.67 -7.13
CA GLY A 168 2.49 7.97 -7.55
C GLY A 168 2.76 9.47 -7.69
N GLY A 169 1.92 10.18 -8.45
CA GLY A 169 2.01 11.64 -8.60
C GLY A 169 1.83 12.39 -7.29
N LEU A 170 0.88 11.95 -6.45
CA LEU A 170 0.65 12.51 -5.12
C LEU A 170 1.90 12.40 -4.23
N LEU A 171 2.59 11.27 -4.25
CA LEU A 171 3.81 11.08 -3.46
C LEU A 171 4.95 11.97 -3.92
N LEU A 172 5.10 12.20 -5.23
CA LEU A 172 6.09 13.13 -5.77
C LEU A 172 5.83 14.57 -5.31
N GLU A 173 4.57 15.01 -5.32
CA GLU A 173 4.19 16.34 -4.82
C GLU A 173 4.46 16.49 -3.32
N ILE A 174 4.10 15.48 -2.51
CA ILE A 174 4.38 15.47 -1.06
C ILE A 174 5.89 15.50 -0.80
N ALA A 175 6.67 14.79 -1.62
CA ALA A 175 8.13 14.78 -1.53
C ALA A 175 8.78 16.09 -1.98
N GLY A 176 8.04 17.00 -2.62
CA GLY A 176 8.56 18.22 -3.18
C GLY A 176 9.57 17.98 -4.32
N LEU A 177 9.45 16.87 -5.02
CA LEU A 177 10.34 16.49 -6.12
C LEU A 177 9.87 17.14 -7.42
N PRO A 178 10.80 17.63 -8.26
CA PRO A 178 10.44 18.13 -9.57
C PRO A 178 9.87 17.00 -10.44
N VAL A 179 8.79 17.29 -11.13
CA VAL A 179 8.14 16.35 -12.04
C VAL A 179 8.46 16.77 -13.47
N GLU A 180 9.45 16.15 -14.07
CA GLU A 180 9.90 16.43 -15.45
C GLU A 180 9.20 15.50 -16.46
N ASP A 181 8.82 14.33 -16.03
CA ASP A 181 8.15 13.32 -16.86
C ASP A 181 6.74 13.77 -17.26
N GLU A 182 6.43 13.69 -18.56
CA GLU A 182 5.15 14.17 -19.10
C GLU A 182 3.98 13.33 -18.61
N PHE A 183 4.16 12.02 -18.47
CA PHE A 183 3.13 11.13 -17.93
C PHE A 183 2.77 11.53 -16.49
N MET A 184 3.76 11.74 -15.64
CA MET A 184 3.52 12.13 -14.26
C MET A 184 2.88 13.53 -14.16
N ARG A 185 3.24 14.46 -15.03
CA ARG A 185 2.58 15.77 -15.11
C ARG A 185 1.10 15.65 -15.51
N ALA A 186 0.81 14.82 -16.52
CA ALA A 186 -0.56 14.54 -16.94
C ALA A 186 -1.34 13.84 -15.82
N ASN A 187 -0.72 12.90 -15.11
CA ASN A 187 -1.31 12.20 -13.97
C ASN A 187 -1.70 13.16 -12.84
N ILE A 188 -0.82 14.07 -12.47
CA ILE A 188 -1.09 15.09 -11.45
C ILE A 188 -2.20 16.05 -11.92
N ALA A 189 -2.13 16.51 -13.16
CA ALA A 189 -3.16 17.39 -13.72
C ALA A 189 -4.53 16.69 -13.74
N MET A 190 -4.58 15.43 -14.18
CA MET A 190 -5.81 14.65 -14.20
C MET A 190 -6.38 14.46 -12.80
N ARG A 191 -5.55 14.15 -11.80
CA ARG A 191 -5.97 14.05 -10.40
C ARG A 191 -6.66 15.32 -9.91
N ILE A 192 -6.11 16.49 -10.26
CA ILE A 192 -6.67 17.78 -9.86
C ILE A 192 -8.01 18.03 -10.57
N LEU A 193 -8.06 17.82 -11.88
CA LEU A 193 -9.24 18.08 -12.71
C LEU A 193 -10.40 17.13 -12.41
N SER A 194 -10.11 15.88 -12.06
CA SER A 194 -11.12 14.86 -11.75
C SER A 194 -11.42 14.75 -10.24
N GLU A 195 -10.88 15.65 -9.42
CA GLU A 195 -11.00 15.59 -7.95
C GLU A 195 -10.53 14.24 -7.36
N GLY A 196 -9.52 13.64 -7.98
CA GLY A 196 -8.95 12.38 -7.55
C GLY A 196 -9.69 11.12 -8.03
N LYS A 197 -10.67 11.26 -8.90
CA LYS A 197 -11.52 10.16 -9.38
C LYS A 197 -11.25 9.84 -10.84
N LEU A 198 -11.31 8.58 -11.23
CA LEU A 198 -11.29 8.14 -12.61
C LEU A 198 -12.66 7.59 -13.03
N GLU A 199 -13.11 6.51 -12.43
CA GLU A 199 -14.39 5.90 -12.81
C GLU A 199 -15.61 6.72 -12.40
N ASP A 200 -15.54 7.34 -11.22
CA ASP A 200 -16.60 8.16 -10.65
C ASP A 200 -16.43 9.66 -10.97
N ALA A 201 -15.57 10.02 -11.94
CA ALA A 201 -15.41 11.40 -12.37
C ALA A 201 -16.68 11.91 -13.08
N GLU A 202 -17.06 13.16 -12.80
CA GLU A 202 -18.23 13.77 -13.43
C GLU A 202 -18.02 13.95 -14.94
N ASP A 203 -16.81 14.32 -15.37
CA ASP A 203 -16.45 14.48 -16.77
C ASP A 203 -15.79 13.22 -17.34
N GLN A 204 -16.58 12.32 -17.88
CA GLN A 204 -16.09 11.10 -18.52
C GLN A 204 -15.36 11.37 -19.86
N SER A 205 -15.57 12.52 -20.50
CA SER A 205 -14.82 12.90 -21.70
C SER A 205 -13.34 13.15 -21.32
N LEU A 206 -13.11 13.89 -20.25
CA LEU A 206 -11.77 14.14 -19.72
C LEU A 206 -11.04 12.83 -19.35
N VAL A 207 -11.73 11.89 -18.73
CA VAL A 207 -11.17 10.57 -18.39
C VAL A 207 -10.77 9.79 -19.64
N ASN A 208 -11.62 9.82 -20.68
CA ASN A 208 -11.33 9.14 -21.92
C ASN A 208 -10.13 9.76 -22.65
N ASP A 209 -10.03 11.08 -22.67
CA ASP A 209 -8.88 11.79 -23.25
C ASP A 209 -7.58 11.42 -22.50
N TYR A 210 -7.63 11.38 -21.18
CA TYR A 210 -6.50 10.94 -20.37
C TYR A 210 -6.10 9.49 -20.67
N ARG A 211 -7.06 8.57 -20.76
CA ARG A 211 -6.79 7.15 -21.11
C ARG A 211 -6.20 6.98 -22.51
N HIS A 212 -6.55 7.86 -23.46
CA HIS A 212 -5.96 7.83 -24.81
C HIS A 212 -4.54 8.42 -24.85
N TYR A 213 -4.21 9.27 -23.87
CA TYR A 213 -2.86 9.82 -23.73
C TYR A 213 -1.87 8.78 -23.17
N LEU A 214 -2.34 7.82 -22.35
CA LEU A 214 -1.53 6.75 -21.77
C LEU A 214 -1.17 5.69 -22.80
#